data_19f892e6c6b7a09d26c37b13931b6250
#
_entry.id   19f892e6c6b7a09d26c37b13931b6250
#
_cell.length_a   1.000
_cell.length_b   1.000
_cell.length_c   1.000
_cell.angle_alpha   90.00
_cell.angle_beta   90.00
_cell.angle_gamma   90.00
#
_symmetry.space_group_name_H-M   'P 1'
#
loop_
_entity.id
_entity.type
_entity.pdbx_description
1 polymer ?
#
loop_
_entity_poly.entity_id
_entity_poly.type
_entity_poly.pdbx_seq_one_letter_code
_entity_poly.pdbx_strand_id
1 'polypeptide(L)'
;QDVYHDTLGWIKVSDYPDIKEVSTDFTDHEYVYCLNTTSKILPINNVVFADWDEVDEEDIKTLKEDFPFFSKKSDIHQHLEGGFKGDTIVYLANGKSVSMKNLKINDVLENNEKIVGLVEIDLKKSQTKTKIYCFNSNVIIGGPNLAIVDKYLGNFNTFEMGKEVYISENKLYHVLTDTGKITISNITFLDYNGSLEQLLWNN
;
A
#
# COMPACT_ATOMS: atom_id res chain seq x y z
N GLN A 1 5.02 -13.31 11.44
CA GLN A 1 6.01 -12.30 11.85
C GLN A 1 7.37 -12.94 12.00
N ASP A 2 8.42 -12.32 11.47
CA ASP A 2 9.79 -12.75 11.61
C ASP A 2 10.48 -12.02 12.76
N VAL A 3 11.33 -12.77 13.50
CA VAL A 3 12.07 -12.29 14.65
C VAL A 3 13.54 -12.73 14.56
N TYR A 4 14.45 -11.86 14.96
CA TYR A 4 15.86 -12.18 14.97
C TYR A 4 16.27 -12.86 16.27
N HIS A 5 16.96 -14.00 16.16
CA HIS A 5 17.55 -14.73 17.28
C HIS A 5 19.09 -14.80 17.10
N ASP A 6 19.85 -14.50 18.13
CA ASP A 6 21.31 -14.34 18.03
C ASP A 6 22.06 -15.55 17.46
N THR A 7 21.55 -16.76 17.68
CA THR A 7 22.20 -18.00 17.19
C THR A 7 21.51 -18.62 15.98
N LEU A 8 20.22 -18.35 15.75
CA LEU A 8 19.43 -18.95 14.67
C LEU A 8 19.20 -18.01 13.50
N GLY A 9 19.53 -16.71 13.65
CA GLY A 9 19.22 -15.70 12.65
C GLY A 9 17.73 -15.33 12.61
N TRP A 10 17.22 -14.98 11.45
CA TRP A 10 15.80 -14.69 11.24
C TRP A 10 14.98 -15.96 11.23
N ILE A 11 13.99 -16.05 12.12
CA ILE A 11 13.07 -17.19 12.25
C ILE A 11 11.64 -16.70 12.43
N LYS A 12 10.67 -17.55 12.22
CA LYS A 12 9.27 -17.21 12.54
C LYS A 12 9.09 -17.09 14.05
N VAL A 13 8.22 -16.22 14.50
CA VAL A 13 7.89 -16.08 15.93
C VAL A 13 7.44 -17.42 16.52
N SER A 14 6.69 -18.23 15.75
CA SER A 14 6.28 -19.59 16.18
C SER A 14 7.44 -20.53 16.52
N ASP A 15 8.60 -20.29 15.92
CA ASP A 15 9.79 -21.15 16.05
C ASP A 15 10.80 -20.59 17.06
N TYR A 16 10.48 -19.44 17.68
CA TYR A 16 11.36 -18.80 18.64
C TYR A 16 11.48 -19.63 19.91
N PRO A 17 12.72 -19.89 20.40
CA PRO A 17 12.93 -20.65 21.63
C PRO A 17 12.15 -20.04 22.81
N ASP A 18 11.56 -20.90 23.63
CA ASP A 18 10.78 -20.52 24.83
C ASP A 18 9.50 -19.70 24.56
N ILE A 19 9.04 -19.61 23.29
CA ILE A 19 7.76 -18.97 23.01
C ILE A 19 6.62 -19.72 23.70
N LYS A 20 5.69 -18.94 24.24
CA LYS A 20 4.47 -19.47 24.83
C LYS A 20 3.29 -18.97 24.03
N GLU A 21 2.46 -19.90 23.59
CA GLU A 21 1.17 -19.54 23.07
C GLU A 21 0.32 -18.95 24.20
N VAL A 22 -0.13 -17.73 24.01
CA VAL A 22 -1.02 -17.04 24.93
C VAL A 22 -2.41 -17.14 24.38
N SER A 23 -3.29 -17.87 25.07
CA SER A 23 -4.73 -17.79 24.79
C SER A 23 -5.19 -16.39 25.19
N THR A 24 -5.32 -15.54 24.21
CA THR A 24 -5.85 -14.19 24.39
C THR A 24 -7.31 -14.20 23.97
N ASP A 25 -8.18 -13.91 24.93
CA ASP A 25 -9.48 -13.35 24.61
C ASP A 25 -9.22 -11.94 24.06
N PHE A 26 -8.91 -11.86 22.75
CA PHE A 26 -8.75 -10.57 22.03
C PHE A 26 -10.08 -9.83 21.85
N THR A 27 -11.05 -10.08 22.71
CA THR A 27 -12.37 -9.46 22.66
C THR A 27 -12.32 -7.93 22.76
N ASP A 28 -11.22 -7.38 23.30
CA ASP A 28 -11.08 -5.93 23.47
C ASP A 28 -10.25 -5.23 22.39
N HIS A 29 -9.60 -5.98 21.47
CA HIS A 29 -8.77 -5.41 20.42
C HIS A 29 -9.21 -5.91 19.03
N GLU A 30 -9.84 -5.04 18.28
CA GLU A 30 -10.38 -5.32 16.95
C GLU A 30 -9.28 -5.36 15.86
N TYR A 31 -8.05 -4.89 16.18
CA TYR A 31 -6.98 -4.71 15.20
C TYR A 31 -5.62 -5.15 15.73
N VAL A 32 -4.84 -5.73 14.83
CA VAL A 32 -3.40 -5.94 14.98
C VAL A 32 -2.68 -4.92 14.11
N TYR A 33 -1.65 -4.29 14.65
CA TYR A 33 -0.91 -3.25 13.95
C TYR A 33 0.45 -3.77 13.50
N CYS A 34 0.81 -3.50 12.25
CA CYS A 34 2.15 -3.70 11.72
C CYS A 34 2.69 -2.37 11.18
N LEU A 35 4.00 -2.22 11.21
CA LEU A 35 4.66 -1.00 10.77
C LEU A 35 5.66 -1.33 9.66
N ASN A 36 5.74 -0.45 8.65
CA ASN A 36 6.84 -0.40 7.72
C ASN A 36 7.83 0.68 8.19
N THR A 37 9.12 0.32 8.25
CA THR A 37 10.18 1.22 8.71
C THR A 37 11.25 1.37 7.64
N THR A 38 12.00 2.48 7.70
CA THR A 38 13.13 2.70 6.78
C THR A 38 14.29 1.74 7.05
N SER A 39 14.39 1.19 8.26
CA SER A 39 15.42 0.23 8.67
C SER A 39 15.02 -1.23 8.41
N LYS A 40 13.76 -1.46 8.05
CA LYS A 40 13.17 -2.79 7.87
C LYS A 40 13.15 -3.67 9.12
N ILE A 41 13.38 -3.06 10.27
CA ILE A 41 13.39 -3.74 11.58
C ILE A 41 12.63 -2.93 12.63
N LEU A 42 12.04 -3.64 13.59
CA LEU A 42 11.30 -3.10 14.74
C LEU A 42 11.92 -3.63 16.05
N PRO A 43 12.78 -2.87 16.72
CA PRO A 43 13.25 -3.26 18.04
C PRO A 43 12.14 -3.00 19.08
N ILE A 44 11.65 -4.07 19.72
CA ILE A 44 10.63 -4.01 20.77
C ILE A 44 11.14 -4.80 21.98
N ASN A 45 11.29 -4.18 23.13
CA ASN A 45 11.71 -4.83 24.39
C ASN A 45 12.98 -5.70 24.24
N ASN A 46 14.00 -5.20 23.56
CA ASN A 46 15.26 -5.91 23.25
C ASN A 46 15.13 -7.11 22.29
N VAL A 47 13.98 -7.31 21.69
CA VAL A 47 13.77 -8.28 20.63
C VAL A 47 13.65 -7.51 19.29
N VAL A 48 14.31 -8.00 18.26
CA VAL A 48 14.27 -7.38 16.93
C VAL A 48 13.32 -8.17 16.05
N PHE A 49 12.31 -7.50 15.53
CA PHE A 49 11.34 -8.05 14.57
C PHE A 49 11.62 -7.49 13.19
N ALA A 50 11.32 -8.25 12.14
CA ALA A 50 11.17 -7.70 10.81
C ALA A 50 9.96 -6.74 10.78
N ASP A 51 10.00 -5.73 9.94
CA ASP A 51 8.82 -4.90 9.71
C ASP A 51 7.79 -5.63 8.82
N TRP A 52 6.72 -4.95 8.47
CA TRP A 52 5.68 -5.49 7.57
C TRP A 52 6.14 -5.37 6.11
N ASP A 53 7.17 -6.10 5.73
CA ASP A 53 7.59 -6.18 4.35
C ASP A 53 7.35 -7.61 3.86
N GLU A 54 6.26 -7.79 3.13
CA GLU A 54 5.80 -9.09 2.66
C GLU A 54 6.65 -9.66 1.52
N VAL A 55 7.55 -8.84 0.97
CA VAL A 55 8.41 -9.24 -0.15
C VAL A 55 9.71 -9.83 0.39
N ASP A 56 9.90 -11.13 0.25
CA ASP A 56 11.12 -11.80 0.64
C ASP A 56 12.22 -11.77 -0.43
N GLU A 57 13.38 -12.39 -0.16
CA GLU A 57 14.50 -12.39 -1.12
C GLU A 57 14.21 -13.23 -2.37
N GLU A 58 13.36 -14.24 -2.28
CA GLU A 58 12.97 -15.09 -3.41
C GLU A 58 12.01 -14.35 -4.32
N ASP A 59 11.06 -13.62 -3.75
CA ASP A 59 10.18 -12.69 -4.48
C ASP A 59 10.99 -11.63 -5.21
N ILE A 60 12.01 -11.04 -4.54
CA ILE A 60 12.90 -10.06 -5.18
C ILE A 60 13.71 -10.67 -6.33
N LYS A 61 14.13 -11.93 -6.18
CA LYS A 61 14.87 -12.62 -7.25
C LYS A 61 13.97 -12.81 -8.47
N THR A 62 12.75 -13.30 -8.26
CA THR A 62 11.74 -13.46 -9.32
C THR A 62 11.42 -12.11 -9.97
N LEU A 63 11.18 -11.08 -9.17
CA LEU A 63 10.93 -9.73 -9.68
C LEU A 63 12.10 -9.15 -10.47
N LYS A 64 13.35 -9.45 -10.11
CA LYS A 64 14.52 -9.01 -10.87
C LYS A 64 14.68 -9.73 -12.20
N GLU A 65 14.24 -10.98 -12.29
CA GLU A 65 14.24 -11.74 -13.53
C GLU A 65 13.19 -11.17 -14.51
N ASP A 66 12.00 -10.86 -14.01
CA ASP A 66 10.91 -10.29 -14.80
C ASP A 66 11.06 -8.79 -15.06
N PHE A 67 11.64 -8.07 -14.11
CA PHE A 67 11.86 -6.63 -14.16
C PHE A 67 13.31 -6.28 -13.84
N PRO A 68 14.23 -6.38 -14.81
CA PRO A 68 15.66 -6.19 -14.59
C PRO A 68 16.07 -4.78 -14.11
N PHE A 69 15.16 -3.83 -14.10
CA PHE A 69 15.35 -2.50 -13.52
C PHE A 69 15.20 -2.45 -11.99
N PHE A 70 14.65 -3.49 -11.37
CA PHE A 70 14.65 -3.60 -9.91
C PHE A 70 16.00 -4.05 -9.40
N SER A 71 16.75 -3.15 -8.81
CA SER A 71 18.06 -3.47 -8.23
C SER A 71 18.02 -3.71 -6.73
N LYS A 72 17.00 -3.18 -6.07
CA LYS A 72 16.82 -3.22 -4.61
C LYS A 72 15.34 -3.39 -4.26
N LYS A 73 15.08 -3.97 -3.09
CA LYS A 73 13.74 -4.09 -2.51
C LYS A 73 12.98 -2.74 -2.44
N SER A 74 13.70 -1.66 -2.12
CA SER A 74 13.11 -0.31 -2.12
C SER A 74 12.61 0.16 -3.49
N ASP A 75 13.10 -0.44 -4.58
CA ASP A 75 12.74 -0.02 -5.93
C ASP A 75 11.32 -0.48 -6.27
N ILE A 76 10.85 -1.60 -5.68
CA ILE A 76 9.48 -2.10 -5.84
C ILE A 76 8.48 -1.05 -5.38
N HIS A 77 8.67 -0.50 -4.18
CA HIS A 77 7.80 0.55 -3.65
C HIS A 77 7.83 1.84 -4.49
N GLN A 78 8.94 2.14 -5.16
CA GLN A 78 9.03 3.29 -6.07
C GLN A 78 8.21 3.08 -7.35
N HIS A 79 8.10 1.85 -7.83
CA HIS A 79 7.26 1.51 -8.99
C HIS A 79 5.78 1.40 -8.63
N LEU A 80 5.46 1.22 -7.35
CA LEU A 80 4.10 1.20 -6.82
C LEU A 80 3.59 2.59 -6.43
N GLU A 81 4.21 3.67 -6.91
CA GLU A 81 3.75 5.04 -6.70
C GLU A 81 2.37 5.28 -7.35
N GLY A 82 1.36 4.61 -6.81
CA GLY A 82 -0.02 4.64 -7.25
C GLY A 82 -0.93 5.42 -6.29
N GLY A 83 -0.41 6.36 -5.51
CA GLY A 83 -1.25 7.12 -4.59
C GLY A 83 -2.03 8.25 -5.27
N PHE A 84 -3.09 8.71 -4.63
CA PHE A 84 -3.91 9.84 -5.04
C PHE A 84 -3.35 11.16 -4.50
N LYS A 85 -3.66 12.25 -5.18
CA LYS A 85 -3.43 13.59 -4.66
C LYS A 85 -4.20 13.79 -3.35
N GLY A 86 -3.57 14.43 -2.35
CA GLY A 86 -4.12 14.51 -1.00
C GLY A 86 -5.46 15.23 -0.88
N ASP A 87 -5.79 16.14 -1.78
CA ASP A 87 -7.08 16.86 -1.83
C ASP A 87 -8.15 16.16 -2.71
N THR A 88 -7.87 14.98 -3.25
CA THR A 88 -8.89 14.16 -3.93
C THR A 88 -10.07 13.92 -3.00
N ILE A 89 -11.27 14.27 -3.46
CA ILE A 89 -12.50 14.14 -2.66
C ILE A 89 -13.03 12.72 -2.72
N VAL A 90 -13.34 12.21 -1.55
CA VAL A 90 -13.95 10.89 -1.34
C VAL A 90 -15.25 11.08 -0.54
N TYR A 91 -16.27 10.34 -0.88
CA TYR A 91 -17.55 10.39 -0.18
C TYR A 91 -17.69 9.24 0.81
N LEU A 92 -18.14 9.57 2.02
CA LEU A 92 -18.42 8.58 3.06
C LEU A 92 -19.88 8.11 2.99
N ALA A 93 -20.16 6.93 3.53
CA ALA A 93 -21.51 6.35 3.60
C ALA A 93 -22.54 7.25 4.32
N ASN A 94 -22.08 8.15 5.18
CA ASN A 94 -22.94 9.12 5.86
C ASN A 94 -23.21 10.40 5.03
N GLY A 95 -22.81 10.43 3.75
CA GLY A 95 -23.00 11.55 2.83
C GLY A 95 -22.01 12.70 2.99
N LYS A 96 -21.04 12.60 3.91
CA LYS A 96 -19.99 13.62 4.04
C LYS A 96 -18.90 13.40 2.99
N SER A 97 -18.30 14.50 2.52
CA SER A 97 -17.10 14.47 1.71
C SER A 97 -15.87 14.70 2.56
N VAL A 98 -14.80 13.94 2.30
CA VAL A 98 -13.51 14.05 2.97
C VAL A 98 -12.42 14.04 1.91
N SER A 99 -11.34 14.78 2.10
CA SER A 99 -10.17 14.65 1.23
C SER A 99 -9.38 13.38 1.57
N MET A 100 -8.76 12.75 0.58
CA MET A 100 -7.99 11.50 0.71
C MET A 100 -7.01 11.54 1.90
N LYS A 101 -6.26 12.64 2.05
CA LYS A 101 -5.30 12.85 3.15
C LYS A 101 -5.93 12.92 4.55
N ASN A 102 -7.24 13.09 4.64
CA ASN A 102 -7.97 13.24 5.91
C ASN A 102 -8.85 12.03 6.23
N LEU A 103 -8.81 10.99 5.40
CA LEU A 103 -9.45 9.70 5.71
C LEU A 103 -8.86 9.12 6.99
N LYS A 104 -9.65 8.33 7.67
CA LYS A 104 -9.29 7.64 8.92
C LYS A 104 -9.58 6.16 8.82
N ILE A 105 -8.84 5.36 9.58
CA ILE A 105 -9.19 3.95 9.79
C ILE A 105 -10.60 3.89 10.36
N ASN A 106 -11.37 2.93 9.88
CA ASN A 106 -12.81 2.73 10.14
C ASN A 106 -13.76 3.71 9.44
N ASP A 107 -13.29 4.67 8.64
CA ASP A 107 -14.20 5.37 7.73
C ASP A 107 -14.82 4.36 6.75
N VAL A 108 -16.12 4.49 6.53
CA VAL A 108 -16.87 3.70 5.55
C VAL A 108 -17.20 4.60 4.38
N LEU A 109 -16.79 4.19 3.18
CA LEU A 109 -17.01 4.94 1.95
C LEU A 109 -18.43 4.74 1.43
N GLU A 110 -18.88 5.57 0.49
CA GLU A 110 -20.24 5.53 -0.05
C GLU A 110 -20.65 4.17 -0.66
N ASN A 111 -19.66 3.41 -1.14
CA ASN A 111 -19.89 2.06 -1.69
C ASN A 111 -19.69 0.94 -0.64
N ASN A 112 -19.73 1.27 0.65
CA ASN A 112 -19.54 0.37 1.79
C ASN A 112 -18.14 -0.25 1.93
N GLU A 113 -17.13 0.25 1.23
CA GLU A 113 -15.74 -0.12 1.44
C GLU A 113 -15.27 0.48 2.78
N LYS A 114 -14.74 -0.34 3.67
CA LYS A 114 -14.24 0.12 4.97
C LYS A 114 -12.72 0.34 4.91
N ILE A 115 -12.26 1.49 5.36
CA ILE A 115 -10.83 1.80 5.44
C ILE A 115 -10.22 1.02 6.60
N VAL A 116 -9.24 0.16 6.30
CA VAL A 116 -8.49 -0.64 7.27
C VAL A 116 -7.03 -0.21 7.40
N GLY A 117 -6.52 0.59 6.46
CA GLY A 117 -5.18 1.13 6.52
C GLY A 117 -5.02 2.41 5.70
N LEU A 118 -3.99 3.20 6.01
CA LEU A 118 -3.64 4.45 5.35
C LEU A 118 -2.19 4.39 4.89
N VAL A 119 -1.94 4.80 3.66
CA VAL A 119 -0.60 4.82 3.05
C VAL A 119 -0.27 6.25 2.63
N GLU A 120 0.89 6.73 3.04
CA GLU A 120 1.44 8.01 2.64
C GLU A 120 2.74 7.78 1.85
N ILE A 121 2.80 8.27 0.62
CA ILE A 121 3.91 8.10 -0.31
C ILE A 121 4.68 9.42 -0.41
N ASP A 122 5.94 9.41 -0.01
CA ASP A 122 6.81 10.60 -0.04
C ASP A 122 7.53 10.70 -1.40
N LEU A 123 7.06 11.61 -2.25
CA LEU A 123 7.62 11.86 -3.58
C LEU A 123 9.03 12.49 -3.56
N LYS A 124 9.47 13.05 -2.43
CA LYS A 124 10.82 13.64 -2.32
C LYS A 124 11.92 12.59 -2.25
N LYS A 125 11.59 11.39 -1.79
CA LYS A 125 12.53 10.28 -1.68
C LYS A 125 12.68 9.49 -2.98
N SER A 126 11.78 9.70 -3.94
CA SER A 126 11.91 9.14 -5.27
C SER A 126 13.13 9.77 -5.97
N GLN A 127 14.09 8.95 -6.39
CA GLN A 127 15.27 9.39 -7.15
C GLN A 127 14.92 9.85 -8.57
N THR A 128 13.74 9.51 -9.03
CA THR A 128 13.17 9.92 -10.32
C THR A 128 12.00 10.86 -10.04
N LYS A 129 11.85 11.90 -10.87
CA LYS A 129 10.63 12.74 -10.83
C LYS A 129 9.45 11.85 -11.15
N THR A 130 8.66 11.54 -10.13
CA THR A 130 7.44 10.75 -10.31
C THR A 130 6.51 11.49 -11.24
N LYS A 131 6.11 10.84 -12.30
CA LYS A 131 5.10 11.36 -13.22
C LYS A 131 3.74 11.22 -12.55
N ILE A 132 2.95 12.26 -12.65
CA ILE A 132 1.59 12.32 -12.09
C ILE A 132 0.61 12.40 -13.24
N TYR A 133 -0.51 11.73 -13.12
CA TYR A 133 -1.51 11.62 -14.16
C TYR A 133 -2.86 12.11 -13.67
N CYS A 134 -3.61 12.74 -14.58
CA CYS A 134 -4.99 13.12 -14.32
C CYS A 134 -5.95 12.29 -15.17
N PHE A 135 -7.11 12.04 -14.60
CA PHE A 135 -8.22 11.31 -15.20
C PHE A 135 -9.52 12.09 -15.02
N ASN A 136 -10.53 11.66 -15.77
CA ASN A 136 -11.89 12.16 -15.64
C ASN A 136 -11.94 13.69 -15.52
N SER A 137 -11.39 14.38 -16.52
CA SER A 137 -11.37 15.86 -16.60
C SER A 137 -10.73 16.55 -15.39
N ASN A 138 -9.62 15.99 -14.87
CA ASN A 138 -8.83 16.46 -13.73
C ASN A 138 -9.48 16.23 -12.34
N VAL A 139 -10.52 15.44 -12.25
CA VAL A 139 -11.15 15.13 -10.95
C VAL A 139 -10.28 14.18 -10.13
N ILE A 140 -9.59 13.26 -10.79
CA ILE A 140 -8.69 12.29 -10.15
C ILE A 140 -7.27 12.55 -10.62
N ILE A 141 -6.37 12.78 -9.67
CA ILE A 141 -4.94 13.01 -9.90
C ILE A 141 -4.18 12.04 -9.02
N GLY A 142 -3.27 11.30 -9.63
CA GLY A 142 -2.48 10.30 -8.90
C GLY A 142 -1.22 9.85 -9.62
N GLY A 143 -0.47 8.98 -8.98
CA GLY A 143 0.74 8.38 -9.50
C GLY A 143 0.49 7.44 -10.69
N PRO A 144 1.56 6.98 -11.36
CA PRO A 144 1.46 6.19 -12.60
C PRO A 144 0.81 4.82 -12.38
N ASN A 145 0.94 4.26 -11.20
CA ASN A 145 0.57 2.88 -10.88
C ASN A 145 -0.72 2.75 -10.06
N LEU A 146 -1.60 3.75 -10.10
CA LEU A 146 -2.97 3.54 -9.65
C LEU A 146 -3.64 2.51 -10.58
N ALA A 147 -3.95 1.34 -10.05
CA ALA A 147 -4.58 0.28 -10.82
C ALA A 147 -6.09 0.51 -10.89
N ILE A 148 -6.59 0.76 -12.09
CA ILE A 148 -8.01 0.94 -12.38
C ILE A 148 -8.62 -0.42 -12.73
N VAL A 149 -9.77 -0.71 -12.15
CA VAL A 149 -10.55 -1.93 -12.43
C VAL A 149 -11.66 -1.59 -13.41
N ASP A 150 -11.54 -2.06 -14.64
CA ASP A 150 -12.59 -1.90 -15.65
C ASP A 150 -13.28 -3.23 -15.94
N LYS A 151 -14.59 -3.20 -16.02
CA LYS A 151 -15.41 -4.41 -16.22
C LYS A 151 -15.16 -5.08 -17.57
N TYR A 152 -14.76 -4.33 -18.57
CA TYR A 152 -14.64 -4.80 -19.97
C TYR A 152 -13.19 -4.90 -20.42
N LEU A 153 -12.32 -4.00 -19.95
CA LEU A 153 -10.92 -3.91 -20.36
C LEU A 153 -9.98 -4.65 -19.40
N GLY A 154 -10.50 -5.09 -18.23
CA GLY A 154 -9.65 -5.63 -17.16
C GLY A 154 -8.96 -4.52 -16.36
N ASN A 155 -7.90 -4.90 -15.65
CA ASN A 155 -7.16 -3.94 -14.85
C ASN A 155 -6.09 -3.26 -15.72
N PHE A 156 -5.95 -1.95 -15.57
CA PHE A 156 -4.90 -1.16 -16.22
C PHE A 156 -4.42 -0.02 -15.31
N ASN A 157 -3.21 0.44 -15.56
CA ASN A 157 -2.61 1.49 -14.75
C ASN A 157 -2.93 2.89 -15.31
N THR A 158 -2.89 3.87 -14.42
CA THR A 158 -3.20 5.26 -14.75
C THR A 158 -2.31 5.86 -15.84
N PHE A 159 -1.04 5.44 -15.95
CA PHE A 159 -0.14 5.94 -16.99
C PHE A 159 -0.59 5.55 -18.41
N GLU A 160 -1.40 4.50 -18.56
CA GLU A 160 -1.86 4.01 -19.87
C GLU A 160 -2.95 4.89 -20.46
N MET A 161 -3.78 5.50 -19.63
CA MET A 161 -4.96 6.25 -20.05
C MET A 161 -5.01 7.70 -19.55
N GLY A 162 -4.13 8.06 -18.61
CA GLY A 162 -4.11 9.38 -18.01
C GLY A 162 -3.28 10.38 -18.80
N LYS A 163 -3.56 11.65 -18.58
CA LYS A 163 -2.75 12.77 -19.08
C LYS A 163 -1.75 13.18 -18.00
N GLU A 164 -0.46 13.24 -18.34
CA GLU A 164 0.59 13.71 -17.45
C GLU A 164 0.34 15.16 -17.02
N VAL A 165 0.44 15.40 -15.71
CA VAL A 165 0.28 16.73 -15.09
C VAL A 165 1.37 16.97 -14.04
N TYR A 166 1.58 18.22 -13.68
CA TYR A 166 2.47 18.62 -12.60
C TYR A 166 1.66 18.96 -11.37
N ILE A 167 2.12 18.49 -10.20
CA ILE A 167 1.57 18.87 -8.90
C ILE A 167 2.69 19.47 -8.04
N SER A 168 2.32 20.36 -7.12
CA SER A 168 3.25 20.98 -6.18
C SER A 168 3.40 20.19 -4.88
N GLU A 169 2.53 19.23 -4.64
CA GLU A 169 2.58 18.37 -3.46
C GLU A 169 3.75 17.40 -3.53
N ASN A 170 4.31 17.12 -2.34
CA ASN A 170 5.42 16.18 -2.20
C ASN A 170 4.96 14.80 -1.71
N LYS A 171 3.67 14.58 -1.61
CA LYS A 171 3.07 13.35 -1.09
C LYS A 171 1.86 12.94 -1.89
N LEU A 172 1.71 11.64 -2.05
CA LEU A 172 0.49 10.98 -2.48
C LEU A 172 -0.08 10.15 -1.32
N TYR A 173 -1.33 9.78 -1.43
CA TYR A 173 -2.06 9.05 -0.39
C TYR A 173 -2.81 7.89 -1.01
N HIS A 174 -2.80 6.76 -0.33
CA HIS A 174 -3.59 5.59 -0.69
C HIS A 174 -4.20 4.98 0.56
N VAL A 175 -5.05 4.02 0.37
CA VAL A 175 -5.73 3.31 1.45
C VAL A 175 -5.62 1.81 1.26
N LEU A 176 -5.83 1.09 2.35
CA LEU A 176 -6.16 -0.32 2.37
C LEU A 176 -7.63 -0.42 2.76
N THR A 177 -8.37 -1.28 2.09
CA THR A 177 -9.79 -1.49 2.37
C THR A 177 -10.08 -2.97 2.65
N ASP A 178 -11.18 -3.24 3.30
CA ASP A 178 -11.65 -4.61 3.56
C ASP A 178 -12.04 -5.38 2.29
N THR A 179 -12.20 -4.68 1.17
CA THR A 179 -12.57 -5.26 -0.13
C THR A 179 -11.42 -5.33 -1.14
N GLY A 180 -10.23 -4.79 -0.80
CA GLY A 180 -9.11 -4.64 -1.72
C GLY A 180 -9.33 -3.60 -2.82
N LYS A 181 -10.36 -2.75 -2.72
CA LYS A 181 -10.77 -1.78 -3.75
C LYS A 181 -11.22 -0.48 -3.13
N ILE A 182 -11.11 0.60 -3.90
CA ILE A 182 -11.68 1.90 -3.57
C ILE A 182 -12.37 2.49 -4.80
N THR A 183 -13.58 3.03 -4.62
CA THR A 183 -14.33 3.69 -5.69
C THR A 183 -14.37 5.19 -5.48
N ILE A 184 -13.88 5.95 -6.46
CA ILE A 184 -13.83 7.41 -6.45
C ILE A 184 -14.42 7.92 -7.76
N SER A 185 -15.44 8.80 -7.69
CA SER A 185 -16.10 9.38 -8.86
C SER A 185 -16.54 8.33 -9.90
N ASN A 186 -17.13 7.22 -9.45
CA ASN A 186 -17.57 6.07 -10.26
C ASN A 186 -16.44 5.30 -10.98
N ILE A 187 -15.19 5.52 -10.60
CA ILE A 187 -14.07 4.73 -11.06
C ILE A 187 -13.59 3.87 -9.91
N THR A 188 -13.48 2.57 -10.14
CA THR A 188 -12.96 1.63 -9.15
C THR A 188 -11.46 1.43 -9.35
N PHE A 189 -10.72 1.56 -8.29
CA PHE A 189 -9.28 1.30 -8.23
C PHE A 189 -9.03 0.10 -7.32
N LEU A 190 -7.96 -0.63 -7.56
CA LEU A 190 -7.43 -1.50 -6.52
C LEU A 190 -6.93 -0.64 -5.37
N ASP A 191 -7.03 -1.13 -4.15
CA ASP A 191 -6.36 -0.51 -3.02
C ASP A 191 -4.83 -0.73 -3.11
N TYR A 192 -4.09 -0.27 -2.11
CA TYR A 192 -2.63 -0.35 -2.18
C TYR A 192 -2.12 -1.80 -2.25
N ASN A 193 -2.69 -2.72 -1.48
CA ASN A 193 -2.32 -4.13 -1.52
C ASN A 193 -2.75 -4.80 -2.83
N GLY A 194 -3.98 -4.55 -3.28
CA GLY A 194 -4.44 -5.08 -4.55
C GLY A 194 -3.59 -4.62 -5.74
N SER A 195 -3.06 -3.39 -5.70
CA SER A 195 -2.12 -2.88 -6.71
C SER A 195 -0.77 -3.59 -6.65
N LEU A 196 -0.29 -3.92 -5.44
CA LEU A 196 0.90 -4.74 -5.21
C LEU A 196 0.73 -6.16 -5.77
N GLU A 197 -0.36 -6.81 -5.38
CA GLU A 197 -0.68 -8.16 -5.85
C GLU A 197 -0.80 -8.22 -7.37
N GLN A 198 -1.43 -7.22 -7.98
CA GLN A 198 -1.50 -7.15 -9.43
C GLN A 198 -0.12 -7.07 -10.08
N LEU A 199 0.80 -6.31 -9.50
CA LEU A 199 2.16 -6.20 -10.03
C LEU A 199 2.93 -7.53 -9.87
N LEU A 200 2.74 -8.22 -8.74
CA LEU A 200 3.49 -9.44 -8.40
C LEU A 200 2.99 -10.70 -9.10
N TRP A 201 1.67 -10.79 -9.36
CA TRP A 201 1.03 -12.05 -9.78
C TRP A 201 0.43 -12.04 -11.19
N ASN A 202 0.35 -10.90 -11.87
CA ASN A 202 -0.26 -10.78 -13.19
C ASN A 202 0.77 -10.60 -14.34
N ASN A 203 2.01 -11.00 -14.11
CA ASN A 203 3.04 -11.07 -15.16
C ASN A 203 3.38 -12.49 -15.52
#